data_76e8d06ab56ca4783e20d791a001848b
#
_entry.id   76e8d06ab56ca4783e20d791a001848b
#
_cell.length_a   1.000
_cell.length_b   1.000
_cell.length_c   1.000
_cell.angle_alpha   90.00
_cell.angle_beta   90.00
_cell.angle_gamma   90.00
#
_symmetry.space_group_name_H-M   'P 1'
#
loop_
_entity.id
_entity.type
_entity.pdbx_description
1 polymer ?
#
loop_
_entity_poly.entity_id
_entity_poly.type
_entity_poly.pdbx_seq_one_letter_code
_entity_poly.pdbx_strand_id
1 'polypeptide(L)'
;LHEEDYGIQWKHNDGMGAPNEVRRSRRLVISSISTIGNYDYGLFWYLYLDGTIEAEVKLTGIVGISAYNEDKHNPNQDLRISKELVSPVHQHLFCMRLDWNLDGGNNQLFESEIELIAKDDSNPHGMQFQSVSTHLKTENEAKRDISPATSRVWKVVNPQKKNAIGLPVAYKLLPGNTPKMLARDDSPPALLKTEKNPNPTASMVPNGYLLMFGPE
;
A
#
# COMPACT_ATOMS: atom_id res chain seq x y z
N LEU A 1 -18.09 4.49 12.88
CA LEU A 1 -18.07 3.04 12.92
C LEU A 1 -19.39 2.50 12.39
N HIS A 2 -19.35 1.63 11.37
CA HIS A 2 -20.54 0.98 10.82
C HIS A 2 -20.17 -0.34 10.13
N GLU A 3 -21.15 -1.15 9.85
CA GLU A 3 -21.01 -2.38 9.07
C GLU A 3 -21.65 -2.16 7.69
N GLU A 4 -21.01 -2.69 6.66
CA GLU A 4 -21.55 -2.62 5.29
C GLU A 4 -21.48 -3.95 4.56
N ASP A 5 -22.38 -4.13 3.61
CA ASP A 5 -22.33 -5.21 2.64
C ASP A 5 -21.38 -4.84 1.51
N TYR A 6 -20.42 -5.72 1.21
CA TYR A 6 -19.37 -5.52 0.20
C TYR A 6 -19.51 -6.47 -0.99
N GLY A 7 -20.69 -6.98 -1.26
CA GLY A 7 -20.95 -7.86 -2.40
C GLY A 7 -20.76 -9.34 -2.10
N ILE A 8 -20.21 -10.06 -3.05
CA ILE A 8 -19.97 -11.49 -2.96
C ILE A 8 -18.56 -11.76 -2.47
N GLN A 9 -18.42 -12.48 -1.36
CA GLN A 9 -17.14 -12.95 -0.86
C GLN A 9 -16.71 -14.23 -1.58
N TRP A 10 -17.66 -15.15 -1.79
CA TRP A 10 -17.39 -16.44 -2.37
C TRP A 10 -18.64 -16.99 -3.08
N LYS A 11 -18.41 -17.65 -4.19
CA LYS A 11 -19.45 -18.36 -4.94
C LYS A 11 -18.85 -19.62 -5.55
N HIS A 12 -19.59 -20.71 -5.46
CA HIS A 12 -19.25 -21.96 -6.14
C HIS A 12 -20.49 -22.61 -6.77
N ASN A 13 -20.27 -23.19 -7.94
CA ASN A 13 -21.18 -24.08 -8.62
C ASN A 13 -20.35 -25.26 -9.13
N ASP A 14 -20.56 -26.44 -8.59
CA ASP A 14 -19.79 -27.61 -8.97
C ASP A 14 -20.25 -28.26 -10.31
N GLY A 15 -21.37 -27.82 -10.86
CA GLY A 15 -21.91 -28.33 -12.13
C GLY A 15 -22.42 -29.79 -12.08
N MET A 16 -22.31 -30.44 -10.91
CA MET A 16 -22.59 -31.88 -10.74
C MET A 16 -23.87 -32.16 -9.91
N GLY A 17 -24.74 -31.16 -9.76
CA GLY A 17 -26.03 -31.30 -9.08
C GLY A 17 -26.04 -30.97 -7.59
N ALA A 18 -24.89 -30.58 -7.00
CA ALA A 18 -24.87 -30.01 -5.68
C ALA A 18 -25.47 -28.59 -5.66
N PRO A 19 -26.02 -28.13 -4.53
CA PRO A 19 -26.55 -26.79 -4.41
C PRO A 19 -25.50 -25.72 -4.71
N ASN A 20 -25.90 -24.70 -5.44
CA ASN A 20 -25.06 -23.50 -5.61
C ASN A 20 -24.83 -22.80 -4.27
N GLU A 21 -23.61 -22.51 -3.97
CA GLU A 21 -23.20 -21.80 -2.76
C GLU A 21 -22.83 -20.35 -3.06
N VAL A 22 -23.35 -19.44 -2.25
CA VAL A 22 -23.01 -18.00 -2.30
C VAL A 22 -22.85 -17.48 -0.87
N ARG A 23 -21.80 -16.73 -0.63
CA ARG A 23 -21.60 -16.02 0.64
C ARG A 23 -21.39 -14.53 0.36
N ARG A 24 -22.09 -13.69 1.14
CA ARG A 24 -21.94 -12.23 1.10
C ARG A 24 -20.69 -11.83 1.86
N SER A 25 -19.96 -10.88 1.30
CA SER A 25 -18.90 -10.19 2.01
C SER A 25 -19.48 -9.07 2.87
N ARG A 26 -19.13 -9.07 4.15
CA ARG A 26 -19.45 -7.99 5.09
C ARG A 26 -18.16 -7.49 5.69
N ARG A 27 -18.09 -6.20 5.96
CA ARG A 27 -16.92 -5.59 6.59
C ARG A 27 -17.33 -4.56 7.62
N LEU A 28 -16.53 -4.46 8.68
CA LEU A 28 -16.63 -3.40 9.65
C LEU A 28 -15.79 -2.23 9.16
N VAL A 29 -16.37 -1.03 9.16
CA VAL A 29 -15.71 0.19 8.74
C VAL A 29 -15.44 1.08 9.95
N ILE A 30 -14.17 1.45 10.14
CA ILE A 30 -13.74 2.45 11.12
C ILE A 30 -13.15 3.60 10.32
N SER A 31 -13.74 4.77 10.41
CA SER A 31 -13.29 5.91 9.59
C SER A 31 -13.35 7.22 10.33
N SER A 32 -12.53 8.16 9.89
CA SER A 32 -12.56 9.56 10.28
C SER A 32 -12.30 10.44 9.08
N ILE A 33 -12.86 11.65 9.07
CA ILE A 33 -12.62 12.64 8.03
C ILE A 33 -12.14 13.92 8.72
N SER A 34 -11.05 14.48 8.21
CA SER A 34 -10.44 15.71 8.72
C SER A 34 -10.27 16.72 7.60
N THR A 35 -10.73 17.96 7.84
CA THR A 35 -10.56 19.07 6.91
C THR A 35 -9.26 19.80 7.21
N ILE A 36 -8.40 19.95 6.21
CA ILE A 36 -7.14 20.70 6.30
C ILE A 36 -7.07 21.66 5.12
N GLY A 37 -7.26 22.94 5.39
CA GLY A 37 -7.40 23.95 4.34
C GLY A 37 -8.65 23.69 3.50
N ASN A 38 -8.47 23.50 2.20
CA ASN A 38 -9.56 23.21 1.26
C ASN A 38 -9.79 21.72 1.03
N TYR A 39 -8.96 20.85 1.61
CA TYR A 39 -9.00 19.42 1.39
C TYR A 39 -9.61 18.67 2.55
N ASP A 40 -10.36 17.63 2.25
CA ASP A 40 -10.88 16.68 3.22
C ASP A 40 -10.17 15.33 3.05
N TYR A 41 -9.60 14.84 4.15
CA TYR A 41 -8.88 13.58 4.19
C TYR A 41 -9.68 12.54 4.96
N GLY A 42 -10.20 11.56 4.27
CA GLY A 42 -10.89 10.44 4.88
C GLY A 42 -9.92 9.29 5.11
N LEU A 43 -9.75 8.88 6.37
CA LEU A 43 -8.96 7.71 6.76
C LEU A 43 -9.92 6.58 7.07
N PHE A 44 -9.79 5.47 6.36
CA PHE A 44 -10.69 4.33 6.46
C PHE A 44 -9.90 3.06 6.77
N TRP A 45 -10.42 2.29 7.73
CA TRP A 45 -10.03 0.93 8.01
C TRP A 45 -11.21 0.01 7.76
N TYR A 46 -10.98 -1.04 7.01
CA TYR A 46 -11.96 -2.07 6.72
C TYR A 46 -11.49 -3.40 7.30
N LEU A 47 -12.33 -4.01 8.11
CA LEU A 47 -12.06 -5.30 8.72
C LEU A 47 -13.04 -6.33 8.13
N TYR A 48 -12.50 -7.30 7.41
CA TYR A 48 -13.27 -8.29 6.68
C TYR A 48 -13.46 -9.58 7.47
N LEU A 49 -14.46 -10.38 7.10
CA LEU A 49 -14.79 -11.65 7.76
C LEU A 49 -13.70 -12.71 7.63
N ASP A 50 -12.84 -12.61 6.61
CA ASP A 50 -11.72 -13.53 6.38
C ASP A 50 -10.43 -13.12 7.11
N GLY A 51 -10.48 -12.07 7.93
CA GLY A 51 -9.33 -11.52 8.64
C GLY A 51 -8.50 -10.52 7.83
N THR A 52 -8.90 -10.21 6.59
CA THR A 52 -8.25 -9.14 5.81
C THR A 52 -8.48 -7.79 6.50
N ILE A 53 -7.42 -6.98 6.55
CA ILE A 53 -7.44 -5.60 7.02
C ILE A 53 -7.02 -4.73 5.85
N GLU A 54 -7.86 -3.77 5.49
CA GLU A 54 -7.55 -2.81 4.43
C GLU A 54 -7.52 -1.40 5.01
N ALA A 55 -6.55 -0.60 4.57
CA ALA A 55 -6.46 0.81 4.88
C ALA A 55 -6.60 1.61 3.59
N GLU A 56 -7.50 2.59 3.60
CA GLU A 56 -7.76 3.47 2.46
C GLU A 56 -7.71 4.93 2.88
N VAL A 57 -7.09 5.76 2.04
CA VAL A 57 -7.17 7.22 2.16
C VAL A 57 -8.02 7.75 1.03
N LYS A 58 -9.13 8.41 1.37
CA LYS A 58 -10.01 9.10 0.42
C LYS A 58 -9.71 10.59 0.45
N LEU A 59 -9.37 11.12 -0.71
CA LEU A 59 -9.13 12.55 -0.89
C LEU A 59 -10.37 13.20 -1.51
N THR A 60 -10.87 14.22 -0.85
CA THR A 60 -12.03 14.99 -1.28
C THR A 60 -11.88 16.46 -0.89
N GLY A 61 -12.95 17.23 -0.88
CA GLY A 61 -12.93 18.68 -0.60
C GLY A 61 -12.85 19.50 -1.89
N ILE A 62 -12.20 20.65 -1.81
CA ILE A 62 -12.09 21.60 -2.91
C ILE A 62 -10.63 21.75 -3.31
N VAL A 63 -10.35 21.60 -4.61
CA VAL A 63 -8.99 21.77 -5.13
C VAL A 63 -8.44 23.16 -4.81
N GLY A 64 -7.18 23.25 -4.40
CA GLY A 64 -6.48 24.51 -4.18
C GLY A 64 -6.36 25.32 -5.49
N ILE A 65 -6.76 26.57 -5.46
CA ILE A 65 -6.76 27.45 -6.63
C ILE A 65 -5.98 28.73 -6.37
N SER A 66 -5.47 29.33 -7.45
CA SER A 66 -4.86 30.65 -7.47
C SER A 66 -5.32 31.44 -8.70
N ALA A 67 -5.10 32.76 -8.66
CA ALA A 67 -5.41 33.59 -9.82
C ALA A 67 -4.49 33.24 -11.00
N TYR A 68 -5.08 33.14 -12.18
CA TYR A 68 -4.34 33.01 -13.41
C TYR A 68 -3.55 34.28 -13.71
N ASN A 69 -2.29 34.14 -14.05
CA ASN A 69 -1.43 35.21 -14.52
C ASN A 69 -0.67 34.72 -15.75
N GLU A 70 -0.89 35.36 -16.91
CA GLU A 70 -0.32 34.94 -18.18
C GLU A 70 1.22 34.94 -18.17
N ASP A 71 1.82 35.95 -17.52
CA ASP A 71 3.29 36.08 -17.43
C ASP A 71 3.95 35.02 -16.53
N LYS A 72 3.18 34.42 -15.64
CA LYS A 72 3.67 33.42 -14.64
C LYS A 72 3.14 32.01 -14.87
N HIS A 73 2.21 31.88 -15.80
CA HIS A 73 1.57 30.59 -16.05
C HIS A 73 2.52 29.63 -16.76
N ASN A 74 2.70 28.45 -16.19
CA ASN A 74 3.38 27.34 -16.85
C ASN A 74 2.38 26.21 -17.09
N PRO A 75 1.97 25.95 -18.34
CA PRO A 75 0.96 24.94 -18.65
C PRO A 75 1.38 23.51 -18.26
N ASN A 76 2.67 23.28 -17.96
CA ASN A 76 3.18 22.00 -17.49
C ASN A 76 3.16 21.86 -15.96
N GLN A 77 2.94 22.95 -15.22
CA GLN A 77 2.92 22.99 -13.76
C GLN A 77 1.57 23.35 -13.17
N ASP A 78 0.71 24.01 -13.96
CA ASP A 78 -0.58 24.49 -13.54
C ASP A 78 -1.68 24.00 -14.47
N LEU A 79 -2.76 23.50 -13.89
CA LEU A 79 -3.98 23.18 -14.64
C LEU A 79 -4.90 24.40 -14.65
N ARG A 80 -5.20 24.92 -15.84
CA ARG A 80 -6.17 25.99 -15.99
C ARG A 80 -7.57 25.45 -15.78
N ILE A 81 -8.25 25.92 -14.73
CA ILE A 81 -9.59 25.47 -14.34
C ILE A 81 -10.67 26.36 -14.96
N SER A 82 -10.39 27.67 -15.06
CA SER A 82 -11.29 28.65 -15.67
C SER A 82 -10.48 29.75 -16.36
N LYS A 83 -11.17 30.76 -16.88
CA LYS A 83 -10.52 31.90 -17.53
C LYS A 83 -9.52 32.60 -16.60
N GLU A 84 -9.79 32.66 -15.31
CA GLU A 84 -9.05 33.46 -14.33
C GLU A 84 -8.42 32.62 -13.21
N LEU A 85 -8.55 31.27 -13.26
CA LEU A 85 -8.13 30.38 -12.19
C LEU A 85 -7.26 29.25 -12.69
N VAL A 86 -6.23 28.95 -11.91
CA VAL A 86 -5.35 27.78 -12.08
C VAL A 86 -5.27 26.99 -10.79
N SER A 87 -4.98 25.70 -10.92
CA SER A 87 -4.59 24.83 -9.82
C SER A 87 -3.19 24.28 -10.05
N PRO A 88 -2.26 24.42 -9.11
CA PRO A 88 -0.93 23.84 -9.26
C PRO A 88 -1.01 22.30 -9.27
N VAL A 89 -0.22 21.68 -10.12
CA VAL A 89 -0.03 20.22 -10.10
C VAL A 89 0.80 19.86 -8.87
N HIS A 90 0.27 19.00 -8.02
CA HIS A 90 0.94 18.60 -6.78
C HIS A 90 0.58 17.19 -6.36
N GLN A 91 1.31 16.64 -5.40
CA GLN A 91 1.12 15.31 -4.82
C GLN A 91 0.81 15.43 -3.32
N HIS A 92 -0.12 14.59 -2.85
CA HIS A 92 -0.31 14.31 -1.42
C HIS A 92 0.34 12.96 -1.12
N LEU A 93 1.17 12.92 -0.09
CA LEU A 93 1.90 11.73 0.33
C LEU A 93 1.42 11.30 1.72
N PHE A 94 1.16 10.00 1.87
CA PHE A 94 0.74 9.40 3.13
C PHE A 94 1.77 8.37 3.56
N CYS A 95 2.15 8.41 4.84
CA CYS A 95 3.00 7.42 5.46
C CYS A 95 2.17 6.63 6.48
N MET A 96 2.17 5.32 6.35
CA MET A 96 1.54 4.42 7.30
C MET A 96 2.63 3.68 8.07
N ARG A 97 2.64 3.86 9.39
CA ARG A 97 3.48 3.07 10.29
C ARG A 97 2.67 1.89 10.82
N LEU A 98 3.20 0.69 10.63
CA LEU A 98 2.61 -0.54 11.13
C LEU A 98 3.51 -1.15 12.19
N ASP A 99 2.95 -1.40 13.36
CA ASP A 99 3.61 -2.09 14.46
C ASP A 99 2.92 -3.45 14.66
N TRP A 100 3.64 -4.52 14.34
CA TRP A 100 3.10 -5.87 14.29
C TRP A 100 3.41 -6.65 15.56
N ASN A 101 2.36 -7.25 16.14
CA ASN A 101 2.47 -8.23 17.21
C ASN A 101 1.63 -9.46 16.86
N LEU A 102 2.05 -10.18 15.82
CA LEU A 102 1.37 -11.37 15.32
C LEU A 102 1.67 -12.57 16.26
N ASP A 103 0.76 -12.86 17.17
CA ASP A 103 0.88 -13.95 18.16
C ASP A 103 2.19 -13.91 18.97
N GLY A 104 2.74 -12.71 19.23
CA GLY A 104 3.98 -12.47 19.97
C GLY A 104 4.98 -11.60 19.21
N GLY A 105 5.96 -11.03 19.95
CA GLY A 105 6.83 -9.95 19.47
C GLY A 105 7.97 -10.34 18.52
N ASN A 106 8.23 -11.64 18.28
CA ASN A 106 9.35 -12.06 17.43
C ASN A 106 8.92 -12.27 15.97
N ASN A 107 8.38 -11.24 15.35
CA ASN A 107 7.97 -11.30 13.97
C ASN A 107 9.15 -11.07 13.02
N GLN A 108 9.11 -11.68 11.86
CA GLN A 108 10.11 -11.58 10.81
C GLN A 108 9.47 -11.05 9.53
N LEU A 109 10.23 -10.26 8.77
CA LEU A 109 9.77 -9.70 7.51
C LEU A 109 10.37 -10.45 6.33
N PHE A 110 9.52 -10.91 5.43
CA PHE A 110 9.92 -11.51 4.16
C PHE A 110 9.36 -10.71 2.99
N GLU A 111 10.19 -10.54 1.96
CA GLU A 111 9.76 -10.12 0.63
C GLU A 111 9.51 -11.36 -0.21
N SER A 112 8.40 -11.40 -0.95
CA SER A 112 8.11 -12.48 -1.91
C SER A 112 7.90 -11.89 -3.28
N GLU A 113 8.53 -12.49 -4.28
CA GLU A 113 8.45 -12.13 -5.69
C GLU A 113 8.18 -13.35 -6.56
N ILE A 114 7.73 -13.12 -7.76
CA ILE A 114 7.60 -14.14 -8.79
C ILE A 114 8.81 -14.05 -9.73
N GLU A 115 9.47 -15.16 -9.92
CA GLU A 115 10.59 -15.31 -10.85
C GLU A 115 10.25 -16.34 -11.94
N LEU A 116 10.66 -16.04 -13.16
CA LEU A 116 10.53 -16.97 -14.25
C LEU A 116 11.61 -18.07 -14.13
N ILE A 117 11.21 -19.30 -14.35
CA ILE A 117 12.15 -20.42 -14.45
C ILE A 117 12.75 -20.43 -15.86
N ALA A 118 14.06 -20.59 -15.94
CA ALA A 118 14.77 -20.66 -17.22
C ALA A 118 14.17 -21.72 -18.14
N LYS A 119 14.20 -21.44 -19.44
CA LYS A 119 13.80 -22.40 -20.46
C LYS A 119 14.93 -23.41 -20.64
N ASP A 120 14.64 -24.69 -20.35
CA ASP A 120 15.55 -25.82 -20.51
C ASP A 120 14.77 -27.12 -20.79
N ASP A 121 15.39 -28.26 -20.69
CA ASP A 121 14.77 -29.58 -20.94
C ASP A 121 13.62 -29.87 -19.94
N SER A 122 13.67 -29.32 -18.73
CA SER A 122 12.61 -29.44 -17.71
C SER A 122 11.48 -28.43 -17.90
N ASN A 123 11.74 -27.36 -18.62
CA ASN A 123 10.80 -26.27 -18.94
C ASN A 123 10.86 -25.90 -20.44
N PRO A 124 10.60 -26.84 -21.36
CA PRO A 124 10.87 -26.67 -22.79
C PRO A 124 10.03 -25.57 -23.44
N HIS A 125 8.91 -25.18 -22.82
CA HIS A 125 8.05 -24.11 -23.31
C HIS A 125 8.30 -22.76 -22.60
N GLY A 126 9.13 -22.73 -21.52
CA GLY A 126 9.43 -21.53 -20.76
C GLY A 126 8.19 -20.92 -20.06
N MET A 127 7.23 -21.77 -19.67
CA MET A 127 5.95 -21.32 -19.06
C MET A 127 5.93 -21.42 -17.54
N GLN A 128 7.00 -21.95 -16.93
CA GLN A 128 7.07 -22.13 -15.48
C GLN A 128 7.59 -20.87 -14.78
N PHE A 129 7.08 -20.65 -13.60
CA PHE A 129 7.52 -19.59 -12.68
C PHE A 129 7.45 -20.11 -11.24
N GLN A 130 8.13 -19.42 -10.36
CA GLN A 130 8.17 -19.75 -8.93
C GLN A 130 8.03 -18.51 -8.05
N SER A 131 7.59 -18.71 -6.82
CA SER A 131 7.64 -17.67 -5.80
C SER A 131 8.93 -17.80 -5.00
N VAL A 132 9.71 -16.72 -4.97
CA VAL A 132 10.94 -16.63 -4.18
C VAL A 132 10.68 -15.72 -2.99
N SER A 133 11.13 -16.14 -1.80
CA SER A 133 10.97 -15.36 -0.56
C SER A 133 12.33 -15.06 0.05
N THR A 134 12.59 -13.78 0.29
CA THR A 134 13.83 -13.27 0.87
C THR A 134 13.57 -12.71 2.27
N HIS A 135 14.30 -13.16 3.27
CA HIS A 135 14.23 -12.61 4.62
C HIS A 135 14.93 -11.24 4.68
N LEU A 136 14.19 -10.20 5.00
CA LEU A 136 14.72 -8.85 5.19
C LEU A 136 15.10 -8.68 6.66
N LYS A 137 16.39 -8.73 6.96
CA LYS A 137 16.91 -8.81 8.33
C LYS A 137 17.18 -7.46 8.96
N THR A 138 17.31 -6.42 8.15
CA THR A 138 17.62 -5.06 8.58
C THR A 138 16.71 -4.05 7.90
N GLU A 139 16.55 -2.90 8.51
CA GLU A 139 15.78 -1.78 7.93
C GLU A 139 16.35 -1.34 6.58
N ASN A 140 17.67 -1.39 6.41
CA ASN A 140 18.31 -1.05 5.14
C ASN A 140 17.93 -2.03 4.03
N GLU A 141 17.86 -3.32 4.32
CA GLU A 141 17.37 -4.33 3.39
C GLU A 141 15.89 -4.16 3.08
N ALA A 142 15.11 -3.64 4.04
CA ALA A 142 13.67 -3.42 3.92
C ALA A 142 13.27 -2.15 3.15
N LYS A 143 14.23 -1.32 2.72
CA LYS A 143 13.98 -0.18 1.85
C LYS A 143 13.69 -0.65 0.43
N ARG A 144 12.42 -0.97 0.17
CA ARG A 144 11.97 -1.58 -1.07
C ARG A 144 10.85 -0.77 -1.73
N ASP A 145 10.91 -0.68 -3.04
CA ASP A 145 9.82 -0.18 -3.86
C ASP A 145 8.80 -1.28 -4.18
N ILE A 146 7.57 -0.89 -4.47
CA ILE A 146 6.61 -1.80 -5.09
C ILE A 146 7.12 -2.24 -6.46
N SER A 147 6.83 -3.49 -6.84
CA SER A 147 7.16 -4.03 -8.15
C SER A 147 5.98 -4.84 -8.72
N PRO A 148 5.10 -4.20 -9.49
CA PRO A 148 4.04 -4.93 -10.19
C PRO A 148 4.57 -5.98 -11.15
N ALA A 149 5.75 -5.75 -11.73
CA ALA A 149 6.38 -6.66 -12.70
C ALA A 149 6.74 -8.03 -12.10
N THR A 150 7.07 -8.07 -10.81
CA THR A 150 7.42 -9.30 -10.08
C THR A 150 6.33 -9.70 -9.09
N SER A 151 5.18 -9.01 -9.09
CA SER A 151 4.12 -9.20 -8.09
C SER A 151 4.65 -9.17 -6.65
N ARG A 152 5.59 -8.25 -6.37
CA ARG A 152 6.24 -8.11 -5.08
C ARG A 152 5.25 -7.83 -3.96
N VAL A 153 5.35 -8.62 -2.91
CA VAL A 153 4.58 -8.47 -1.67
C VAL A 153 5.48 -8.72 -0.48
N TRP A 154 5.05 -8.27 0.69
CA TRP A 154 5.76 -8.53 1.94
C TRP A 154 4.91 -9.40 2.86
N LYS A 155 5.57 -10.18 3.71
CA LYS A 155 4.93 -11.06 4.69
C LYS A 155 5.55 -10.79 6.05
N VAL A 156 4.71 -10.44 7.01
CA VAL A 156 5.08 -10.44 8.42
C VAL A 156 4.76 -11.82 8.98
N VAL A 157 5.76 -12.53 9.45
CA VAL A 157 5.70 -13.95 9.80
C VAL A 157 6.03 -14.14 11.26
N ASN A 158 5.24 -14.94 11.98
CA ASN A 158 5.67 -15.48 13.27
C ASN A 158 6.25 -16.89 13.07
N PRO A 159 7.59 -17.07 13.17
CA PRO A 159 8.22 -18.36 12.94
C PRO A 159 7.92 -19.41 14.01
N GLN A 160 7.47 -18.98 15.20
CA GLN A 160 7.18 -19.86 16.34
C GLN A 160 5.76 -20.41 16.32
N LYS A 161 4.84 -19.77 15.59
CA LYS A 161 3.45 -20.20 15.46
C LYS A 161 3.21 -20.83 14.10
N LYS A 162 2.60 -22.00 14.10
CA LYS A 162 2.34 -22.75 12.86
C LYS A 162 0.84 -22.96 12.68
N ASN A 163 0.41 -22.95 11.45
CA ASN A 163 -0.95 -23.31 11.06
C ASN A 163 -1.14 -24.85 11.04
N ALA A 164 -2.33 -25.31 10.68
CA ALA A 164 -2.68 -26.73 10.66
C ALA A 164 -1.84 -27.59 9.70
N ILE A 165 -1.19 -26.99 8.71
CA ILE A 165 -0.29 -27.69 7.76
C ILE A 165 1.19 -27.50 8.09
N GLY A 166 1.51 -26.97 9.28
CA GLY A 166 2.88 -26.82 9.77
C GLY A 166 3.65 -25.62 9.23
N LEU A 167 3.02 -24.70 8.49
CA LEU A 167 3.64 -23.47 8.01
C LEU A 167 3.50 -22.35 9.03
N PRO A 168 4.50 -21.46 9.14
CA PRO A 168 4.39 -20.28 9.99
C PRO A 168 3.16 -19.43 9.66
N VAL A 169 2.49 -18.91 10.69
CA VAL A 169 1.40 -17.94 10.48
C VAL A 169 1.98 -16.61 10.00
N ALA A 170 1.24 -15.93 9.13
CA ALA A 170 1.70 -14.68 8.53
C ALA A 170 0.53 -13.78 8.13
N TYR A 171 0.78 -12.47 8.14
CA TYR A 171 0.01 -11.52 7.34
C TYR A 171 0.80 -11.15 6.08
N LYS A 172 0.08 -11.08 4.97
CA LYS A 172 0.62 -10.64 3.69
C LYS A 172 0.22 -9.19 3.46
N LEU A 173 1.20 -8.31 3.29
CA LEU A 173 0.97 -6.92 2.91
C LEU A 173 0.91 -6.84 1.39
N LEU A 174 -0.22 -6.37 0.89
CA LEU A 174 -0.45 -6.07 -0.52
C LEU A 174 -0.40 -4.55 -0.68
N PRO A 175 0.65 -4.00 -1.30
CA PRO A 175 0.71 -2.58 -1.55
C PRO A 175 -0.36 -2.17 -2.55
N GLY A 176 -0.97 -1.00 -2.33
CA GLY A 176 -1.78 -0.34 -3.35
C GLY A 176 -0.94 0.11 -4.54
N ASN A 177 -1.59 0.39 -5.65
CA ASN A 177 -0.91 0.94 -6.83
C ASN A 177 -0.82 2.46 -6.68
N THR A 178 0.28 2.95 -6.14
CA THR A 178 0.52 4.38 -5.91
C THR A 178 1.77 4.86 -6.64
N PRO A 179 1.77 6.07 -7.22
CA PRO A 179 2.99 6.65 -7.76
C PRO A 179 3.98 6.95 -6.65
N LYS A 180 5.27 6.94 -6.99
CA LYS A 180 6.33 7.40 -6.10
C LYS A 180 6.24 8.91 -5.87
N MET A 181 6.92 9.39 -4.83
CA MET A 181 7.17 10.82 -4.68
C MET A 181 7.94 11.34 -5.89
N LEU A 182 7.39 12.36 -6.54
CA LEU A 182 7.95 12.93 -7.78
C LEU A 182 8.96 14.06 -7.50
N ALA A 183 9.04 14.54 -6.25
CA ALA A 183 10.06 15.52 -5.87
C ALA A 183 11.45 14.88 -5.93
N ARG A 184 12.44 15.66 -6.40
CA ARG A 184 13.83 15.21 -6.47
C ARG A 184 14.40 14.98 -5.07
N ASP A 185 15.38 14.07 -4.96
CA ASP A 185 16.02 13.74 -3.67
C ASP A 185 16.75 14.93 -3.05
N ASP A 186 17.17 15.90 -3.85
CA ASP A 186 17.82 17.16 -3.41
C ASP A 186 16.82 18.29 -3.14
N SER A 187 15.52 18.04 -3.23
CA SER A 187 14.50 19.05 -2.95
C SER A 187 14.37 19.34 -1.44
N PRO A 188 13.94 20.56 -1.03
CA PRO A 188 13.78 20.89 0.38
C PRO A 188 12.94 19.91 1.19
N PRO A 189 11.81 19.37 0.70
CA PRO A 189 11.05 18.34 1.41
C PRO A 189 11.82 17.04 1.63
N ALA A 190 12.69 16.65 0.70
CA ALA A 190 13.52 15.46 0.82
C ALA A 190 14.69 15.68 1.77
N LEU A 191 15.26 16.88 1.80
CA LEU A 191 16.37 17.25 2.68
C LEU A 191 15.97 17.42 4.16
N LEU A 192 14.69 17.60 4.45
CA LEU A 192 14.20 17.65 5.84
C LEU A 192 14.34 16.33 6.61
N LYS A 193 14.82 15.27 5.94
CA LYS A 193 15.23 13.99 6.54
C LYS A 193 16.60 13.99 7.21
N THR A 194 17.30 15.10 7.20
CA THR A 194 18.67 15.17 7.74
C THR A 194 18.67 15.00 9.26
N GLU A 195 19.86 14.74 9.83
CA GLU A 195 20.17 14.52 11.25
C GLU A 195 19.47 15.48 12.25
N LYS A 196 18.96 16.62 11.77
CA LYS A 196 18.26 17.62 12.60
C LYS A 196 16.78 17.29 12.86
N ASN A 197 16.18 16.36 12.12
CA ASN A 197 14.81 15.91 12.34
C ASN A 197 14.71 14.39 12.21
N PRO A 198 15.04 13.64 13.28
CA PRO A 198 15.00 12.18 13.26
C PRO A 198 13.58 11.59 13.14
N ASN A 199 12.54 12.39 13.39
CA ASN A 199 11.15 12.01 13.21
C ASN A 199 10.49 12.88 12.12
N PRO A 200 10.75 12.65 10.83
CA PRO A 200 10.07 13.37 9.78
C PRO A 200 8.56 13.14 9.86
N THR A 201 7.79 14.19 9.65
CA THR A 201 6.34 14.03 9.48
C THR A 201 6.06 13.13 8.28
N ALA A 202 4.93 12.46 8.25
CA ALA A 202 4.55 11.54 7.18
C ALA A 202 4.70 12.15 5.77
N SER A 203 4.50 13.46 5.64
CA SER A 203 4.70 14.22 4.40
C SER A 203 6.14 14.32 3.91
N MET A 204 7.11 13.88 4.71
CA MET A 204 8.55 14.03 4.45
C MET A 204 9.26 12.71 4.16
N VAL A 205 8.52 11.61 4.02
CA VAL A 205 9.11 10.31 3.65
C VAL A 205 9.26 10.26 2.14
N PRO A 206 10.49 10.28 1.59
CA PRO A 206 10.69 10.15 0.15
C PRO A 206 10.48 8.73 -0.33
N ASN A 207 10.03 8.65 -1.58
CA ASN A 207 10.12 7.47 -2.43
C ASN A 207 9.42 6.21 -1.90
N GLY A 208 8.13 6.27 -1.57
CA GLY A 208 7.31 5.06 -1.46
C GLY A 208 7.92 3.91 -0.64
N TYR A 209 8.83 4.20 0.29
CA TYR A 209 9.43 3.20 1.15
C TYR A 209 8.38 2.67 2.11
N LEU A 210 8.17 1.41 2.06
CA LEU A 210 7.54 0.70 3.15
C LEU A 210 8.56 0.65 4.30
N LEU A 211 8.51 1.63 5.21
CA LEU A 211 9.29 1.56 6.44
C LEU A 211 8.58 0.57 7.36
N MET A 212 9.06 -0.66 7.40
CA MET A 212 8.66 -1.61 8.42
C MET A 212 9.67 -1.54 9.55
N PHE A 213 9.19 -1.18 10.74
CA PHE A 213 9.98 -1.25 11.96
C PHE A 213 9.70 -2.60 12.63
N GLY A 214 10.75 -3.34 12.89
CA GLY A 214 10.71 -4.46 13.84
C GLY A 214 10.61 -3.92 15.27
N PRO A 215 10.22 -4.75 16.24
CA PRO A 215 10.31 -4.37 17.66
C PRO A 215 11.78 -4.11 18.03
N GLU A 216 12.00 -3.04 18.81
CA GLU A 216 13.25 -2.87 19.54
C GLU A 216 13.47 -4.03 20.51
#